data_88d20fd5399e2a2f9a8610bfe5d6dd4c
#
_entry.id   88d20fd5399e2a2f9a8610bfe5d6dd4c
#
_cell.length_a   1.000
_cell.length_b   1.000
_cell.length_c   1.000
_cell.angle_alpha   90.00
_cell.angle_beta   90.00
_cell.angle_gamma   90.00
#
_symmetry.space_group_name_H-M   'P 1'
#
loop_
_entity.id
_entity.type
_entity.pdbx_description
1 polymer ?
#
loop_
_entity_poly.entity_id
_entity_poly.type
_entity_poly.pdbx_seq_one_letter_code
_entity_poly.pdbx_strand_id
1 'polypeptide(L)'
;MFSVLFPGQGSQSIGMGKNLYDNFDYVKSLFDQADDILKKKISKIILEGPKELLDQTENTQPAIFLVSYSIYKFIKNESNFELNKAKFFAGHSLGEYSALACSEAITFEQTLKLLKVRGQAMQSAVPWGQGGMLAVLGEKIEIVNEILNLNNDKFQCFIANDNSVGQI
;
A
#
# COMPACT_ATOMS: atom_id res chain seq x y z
N MET A 1 -18.29 18.30 -0.15
CA MET A 1 -16.96 18.17 -0.78
C MET A 1 -16.18 17.17 0.06
N PHE A 2 -15.55 16.15 -0.55
CA PHE A 2 -14.74 15.15 0.14
C PHE A 2 -13.56 14.73 -0.76
N SER A 3 -12.59 14.04 -0.17
CA SER A 3 -11.46 13.43 -0.87
C SER A 3 -11.42 11.93 -0.55
N VAL A 4 -10.90 11.14 -1.45
CA VAL A 4 -10.66 9.71 -1.26
C VAL A 4 -9.17 9.51 -0.99
N LEU A 5 -8.86 8.88 0.15
CA LEU A 5 -7.49 8.65 0.59
C LEU A 5 -7.20 7.16 0.63
N PHE A 6 -6.00 6.79 0.14
CA PHE A 6 -5.55 5.40 0.08
C PHE A 6 -4.34 5.19 0.98
N PRO A 7 -4.32 4.09 1.77
CA PRO A 7 -3.25 3.81 2.71
C PRO A 7 -1.96 3.38 2.00
N GLY A 8 -0.85 3.51 2.73
CA GLY A 8 0.45 2.97 2.37
C GLY A 8 0.76 1.63 3.06
N GLN A 9 2.02 1.21 2.91
CA GLN A 9 2.57 0.03 3.58
C GLN A 9 2.48 0.17 5.11
N GLY A 10 2.16 -0.93 5.79
CA GLY A 10 1.85 -0.98 7.22
C GLY A 10 0.35 -1.18 7.52
N SER A 11 -0.52 -0.96 6.53
CA SER A 11 -1.98 -1.15 6.66
C SER A 11 -2.45 -2.60 6.36
N GLN A 12 -1.54 -3.48 5.89
CA GLN A 12 -1.88 -4.86 5.54
C GLN A 12 -2.15 -5.73 6.77
N SER A 13 -3.11 -6.63 6.63
CA SER A 13 -3.39 -7.69 7.60
C SER A 13 -3.89 -8.94 6.89
N ILE A 14 -3.61 -10.12 7.47
CA ILE A 14 -4.16 -11.36 6.93
C ILE A 14 -5.69 -11.30 7.03
N GLY A 15 -6.36 -11.75 5.97
CA GLY A 15 -7.81 -11.73 5.88
C GLY A 15 -8.38 -10.38 5.46
N MET A 16 -7.56 -9.36 5.19
CA MET A 16 -8.07 -8.07 4.69
C MET A 16 -8.86 -8.27 3.40
N GLY A 17 -10.05 -7.66 3.33
CA GLY A 17 -10.95 -7.80 2.18
C GLY A 17 -11.70 -9.13 2.09
N LYS A 18 -11.49 -10.10 3.02
CA LYS A 18 -12.12 -11.42 2.98
C LYS A 18 -13.65 -11.35 2.93
N ASN A 19 -14.26 -10.47 3.70
CA ASN A 19 -15.71 -10.31 3.68
C ASN A 19 -16.23 -9.93 2.28
N LEU A 20 -15.56 -9.00 1.60
CA LEU A 20 -15.92 -8.63 0.23
C LEU A 20 -15.67 -9.77 -0.75
N TYR A 21 -14.54 -10.47 -0.61
CA TYR A 21 -14.20 -11.62 -1.44
C TYR A 21 -15.24 -12.74 -1.33
N ASP A 22 -15.70 -13.06 -0.12
CA ASP A 22 -16.64 -14.15 0.12
C ASP A 22 -18.06 -13.84 -0.37
N ASN A 23 -18.47 -12.56 -0.39
CA ASN A 23 -19.85 -12.16 -0.65
C ASN A 23 -20.11 -11.53 -2.04
N PHE A 24 -19.07 -11.15 -2.79
CA PHE A 24 -19.22 -10.46 -4.07
C PHE A 24 -18.39 -11.10 -5.18
N ASP A 25 -19.03 -11.74 -6.14
CA ASP A 25 -18.37 -12.46 -7.25
C ASP A 25 -17.43 -11.56 -8.07
N TYR A 26 -17.78 -10.30 -8.27
CA TYR A 26 -16.90 -9.37 -8.99
C TYR A 26 -15.62 -9.03 -8.21
N VAL A 27 -15.68 -9.03 -6.87
CA VAL A 27 -14.48 -8.85 -6.02
C VAL A 27 -13.60 -10.10 -6.12
N LYS A 28 -14.21 -11.29 -6.04
CA LYS A 28 -13.50 -12.55 -6.25
C LYS A 28 -12.80 -12.58 -7.61
N SER A 29 -13.49 -12.14 -8.66
CA SER A 29 -12.91 -12.00 -10.01
C SER A 29 -11.71 -11.05 -10.04
N LEU A 30 -11.70 -9.96 -9.28
CA LEU A 30 -10.53 -9.06 -9.18
C LEU A 30 -9.33 -9.75 -8.54
N PHE A 31 -9.55 -10.58 -7.51
CA PHE A 31 -8.50 -11.36 -6.87
C PHE A 31 -7.92 -12.41 -7.83
N ASP A 32 -8.78 -13.12 -8.57
CA ASP A 32 -8.37 -14.11 -9.58
C ASP A 32 -7.56 -13.43 -10.72
N GLN A 33 -8.02 -12.28 -11.20
CA GLN A 33 -7.30 -11.50 -12.21
C GLN A 33 -5.93 -11.04 -11.68
N ALA A 34 -5.85 -10.62 -10.42
CA ALA A 34 -4.57 -10.21 -9.82
C ALA A 34 -3.60 -11.39 -9.74
N ASP A 35 -4.05 -12.57 -9.38
CA ASP A 35 -3.24 -13.79 -9.39
C ASP A 35 -2.68 -14.07 -10.78
N ASP A 36 -3.53 -13.96 -11.81
CA ASP A 36 -3.15 -14.21 -13.19
C ASP A 36 -2.16 -13.18 -13.74
N ILE A 37 -2.38 -11.88 -13.45
CA ILE A 37 -1.50 -10.80 -13.88
C ILE A 37 -0.12 -10.92 -13.21
N LEU A 38 -0.10 -11.19 -11.91
CA LEU A 38 1.13 -11.28 -11.13
C LEU A 38 1.86 -12.61 -11.30
N LYS A 39 1.19 -13.64 -11.89
CA LYS A 39 1.67 -15.03 -11.96
C LYS A 39 2.05 -15.57 -10.58
N LYS A 40 1.26 -15.21 -9.56
CA LYS A 40 1.48 -15.52 -8.16
C LYS A 40 0.14 -15.54 -7.43
N LYS A 41 -0.07 -16.47 -6.51
CA LYS A 41 -1.29 -16.56 -5.71
C LYS A 41 -1.30 -15.48 -4.59
N ILE A 42 -1.37 -14.21 -5.02
CA ILE A 42 -1.46 -13.08 -4.08
C ILE A 42 -2.77 -13.14 -3.28
N SER A 43 -3.85 -13.63 -3.87
CA SER A 43 -5.12 -13.87 -3.19
C SER A 43 -4.95 -14.72 -1.94
N LYS A 44 -4.24 -15.85 -2.06
CA LYS A 44 -3.97 -16.75 -0.93
C LYS A 44 -3.12 -16.07 0.15
N ILE A 45 -2.08 -15.33 -0.25
CA ILE A 45 -1.23 -14.59 0.69
C ILE A 45 -2.05 -13.56 1.48
N ILE A 46 -2.99 -12.87 0.83
CA ILE A 46 -3.86 -11.89 1.48
C ILE A 46 -4.83 -12.57 2.45
N LEU A 47 -5.49 -13.64 2.01
CA LEU A 47 -6.62 -14.24 2.74
C LEU A 47 -6.17 -15.20 3.84
N GLU A 48 -5.06 -15.90 3.64
CA GLU A 48 -4.61 -17.00 4.49
C GLU A 48 -3.19 -16.82 5.05
N GLY A 49 -2.39 -15.93 4.48
CA GLY A 49 -0.99 -15.70 4.87
C GLY A 49 0.00 -16.66 4.22
N PRO A 50 1.15 -16.92 4.86
CA PRO A 50 1.54 -16.42 6.19
C PRO A 50 1.91 -14.93 6.20
N LYS A 51 1.94 -14.34 7.41
CA LYS A 51 2.20 -12.89 7.60
C LYS A 51 3.56 -12.46 7.05
N GLU A 52 4.57 -13.29 7.21
CA GLU A 52 5.93 -13.04 6.72
C GLU A 52 5.99 -12.88 5.19
N LEU A 53 5.15 -13.60 4.44
CA LEU A 53 5.02 -13.43 3.00
C LEU A 53 4.25 -12.14 2.66
N LEU A 54 3.18 -11.84 3.42
CA LEU A 54 2.40 -10.63 3.18
C LEU A 54 3.21 -9.36 3.47
N ASP A 55 4.13 -9.40 4.44
CA ASP A 55 4.97 -8.27 4.84
C ASP A 55 6.19 -8.05 3.91
N GLN A 56 6.47 -8.98 3.00
CA GLN A 56 7.47 -8.73 1.95
C GLN A 56 6.98 -7.63 1.03
N THR A 57 7.80 -6.58 0.85
CA THR A 57 7.41 -5.37 0.11
C THR A 57 6.88 -5.67 -1.30
N GLU A 58 7.43 -6.66 -1.99
CA GLU A 58 6.96 -7.11 -3.30
C GLU A 58 5.54 -7.70 -3.30
N ASN A 59 5.09 -8.23 -2.15
CA ASN A 59 3.75 -8.76 -1.95
C ASN A 59 2.82 -7.72 -1.31
N THR A 60 3.33 -6.98 -0.33
CA THR A 60 2.56 -5.97 0.41
C THR A 60 1.95 -4.93 -0.51
N GLN A 61 2.73 -4.42 -1.47
CA GLN A 61 2.28 -3.33 -2.32
C GLN A 61 1.10 -3.73 -3.22
N PRO A 62 1.18 -4.81 -4.03
CA PRO A 62 0.04 -5.24 -4.82
C PRO A 62 -1.14 -5.74 -3.96
N ALA A 63 -0.88 -6.29 -2.75
CA ALA A 63 -1.93 -6.74 -1.85
C ALA A 63 -2.79 -5.59 -1.33
N ILE A 64 -2.15 -4.52 -0.82
CA ILE A 64 -2.87 -3.33 -0.34
C ILE A 64 -3.64 -2.67 -1.48
N PHE A 65 -3.03 -2.57 -2.67
CA PHE A 65 -3.71 -2.02 -3.85
C PHE A 65 -4.95 -2.83 -4.20
N LEU A 66 -4.84 -4.17 -4.31
CA LEU A 66 -5.96 -5.05 -4.68
C LEU A 66 -7.14 -4.87 -3.73
N VAL A 67 -6.89 -4.85 -2.43
CA VAL A 67 -7.95 -4.66 -1.42
C VAL A 67 -8.52 -3.25 -1.48
N SER A 68 -7.68 -2.21 -1.60
CA SER A 68 -8.13 -0.83 -1.72
C SER A 68 -9.02 -0.61 -2.95
N TYR A 69 -8.61 -1.17 -4.09
CA TYR A 69 -9.37 -1.11 -5.34
C TYR A 69 -10.69 -1.88 -5.23
N SER A 70 -10.68 -3.04 -4.57
CA SER A 70 -11.89 -3.83 -4.31
C SER A 70 -12.89 -3.09 -3.43
N ILE A 71 -12.42 -2.44 -2.36
CA ILE A 71 -13.26 -1.59 -1.50
C ILE A 71 -13.83 -0.41 -2.30
N TYR A 72 -13.01 0.26 -3.11
CA TYR A 72 -13.47 1.36 -3.96
C TYR A 72 -14.56 0.90 -4.93
N LYS A 73 -14.37 -0.25 -5.60
CA LYS A 73 -15.37 -0.84 -6.49
C LYS A 73 -16.65 -1.22 -5.74
N PHE A 74 -16.50 -1.78 -4.53
CA PHE A 74 -17.65 -2.10 -3.68
C PHE A 74 -18.46 -0.84 -3.35
N ILE A 75 -17.83 0.22 -2.88
CA ILE A 75 -18.53 1.46 -2.57
C ILE A 75 -19.22 2.03 -3.84
N LYS A 76 -18.53 1.98 -4.99
CA LYS A 76 -19.07 2.48 -6.26
C LYS A 76 -20.30 1.70 -6.73
N ASN A 77 -20.34 0.39 -6.49
CA ASN A 77 -21.38 -0.49 -7.03
C ASN A 77 -22.54 -0.72 -6.06
N GLU A 78 -22.26 -0.82 -4.76
CA GLU A 78 -23.23 -1.28 -3.75
C GLU A 78 -23.76 -0.17 -2.85
N SER A 79 -23.18 1.02 -2.92
CA SER A 79 -23.63 2.14 -2.09
C SER A 79 -24.19 3.29 -2.93
N ASN A 80 -25.05 4.10 -2.32
CA ASN A 80 -25.54 5.36 -2.92
C ASN A 80 -24.51 6.49 -2.77
N PHE A 81 -23.26 6.18 -2.36
CA PHE A 81 -22.23 7.19 -2.18
C PHE A 81 -21.59 7.55 -3.52
N GLU A 82 -21.74 8.79 -3.93
CA GLU A 82 -21.30 9.28 -5.26
C GLU A 82 -19.79 9.58 -5.25
N LEU A 83 -18.95 8.54 -5.39
CA LEU A 83 -17.48 8.66 -5.43
C LEU A 83 -16.99 9.61 -6.54
N ASN A 84 -17.73 9.76 -7.62
CA ASN A 84 -17.45 10.72 -8.71
C ASN A 84 -17.52 12.19 -8.28
N LYS A 85 -18.14 12.50 -7.14
CA LYS A 85 -18.13 13.83 -6.52
C LYS A 85 -16.91 14.10 -5.64
N ALA A 86 -16.00 13.15 -5.51
CA ALA A 86 -14.71 13.38 -4.85
C ALA A 86 -13.93 14.44 -5.61
N LYS A 87 -13.41 15.42 -4.89
CA LYS A 87 -12.62 16.50 -5.47
C LYS A 87 -11.17 16.05 -5.71
N PHE A 88 -10.66 15.20 -4.84
CA PHE A 88 -9.29 14.71 -4.90
C PHE A 88 -9.24 13.22 -4.57
N PHE A 89 -8.32 12.55 -5.24
CA PHE A 89 -7.83 11.23 -4.91
C PHE A 89 -6.38 11.37 -4.50
N ALA A 90 -6.00 10.88 -3.33
CA ALA A 90 -4.64 10.95 -2.84
C ALA A 90 -4.26 9.64 -2.11
N GLY A 91 -2.98 9.36 -2.04
CA GLY A 91 -2.50 8.16 -1.38
C GLY A 91 -1.08 8.32 -0.88
N HIS A 92 -0.75 7.62 0.20
CA HIS A 92 0.58 7.60 0.76
C HIS A 92 1.43 6.51 0.10
N SER A 93 2.59 6.87 -0.49
CA SER A 93 3.51 5.93 -1.12
C SER A 93 2.83 5.07 -2.19
N LEU A 94 2.68 3.74 -1.99
CA LEU A 94 1.94 2.87 -2.92
C LEU A 94 0.46 3.27 -3.08
N GLY A 95 -0.11 3.94 -2.09
CA GLY A 95 -1.47 4.45 -2.14
C GLY A 95 -1.71 5.47 -3.26
N GLU A 96 -0.67 6.17 -3.71
CA GLU A 96 -0.74 7.04 -4.89
C GLU A 96 -1.14 6.25 -6.15
N TYR A 97 -0.60 5.05 -6.32
CA TYR A 97 -1.00 4.16 -7.43
C TYR A 97 -2.46 3.71 -7.31
N SER A 98 -2.93 3.49 -6.07
CA SER A 98 -4.35 3.21 -5.82
C SER A 98 -5.23 4.40 -6.19
N ALA A 99 -4.80 5.61 -5.84
CA ALA A 99 -5.49 6.85 -6.22
C ALA A 99 -5.55 7.02 -7.74
N LEU A 100 -4.45 6.80 -8.45
CA LEU A 100 -4.38 6.87 -9.92
C LEU A 100 -5.29 5.83 -10.58
N ALA A 101 -5.33 4.59 -10.07
CA ALA A 101 -6.19 3.55 -10.61
C ALA A 101 -7.67 3.82 -10.35
N CYS A 102 -8.02 4.29 -9.15
CA CYS A 102 -9.40 4.60 -8.79
C CYS A 102 -9.93 5.87 -9.47
N SER A 103 -9.05 6.82 -9.82
CA SER A 103 -9.37 7.98 -10.66
C SER A 103 -9.35 7.69 -12.15
N GLU A 104 -9.10 6.42 -12.55
CA GLU A 104 -9.06 5.95 -13.94
C GLU A 104 -7.90 6.53 -14.79
N ALA A 105 -6.85 7.10 -14.12
CA ALA A 105 -5.66 7.59 -14.80
C ALA A 105 -4.75 6.45 -15.32
N ILE A 106 -4.73 5.31 -14.62
CA ILE A 106 -4.06 4.07 -15.04
C ILE A 106 -4.98 2.87 -14.81
N THR A 107 -4.78 1.79 -15.57
CA THR A 107 -5.64 0.60 -15.45
C THR A 107 -5.26 -0.26 -14.23
N PHE A 108 -6.19 -1.12 -13.80
CA PHE A 108 -5.96 -2.12 -12.75
C PHE A 108 -4.75 -3.01 -13.05
N GLU A 109 -4.66 -3.50 -14.29
CA GLU A 109 -3.56 -4.35 -14.73
C GLU A 109 -2.22 -3.61 -14.72
N GLN A 110 -2.17 -2.38 -15.26
CA GLN A 110 -0.96 -1.55 -15.24
C GLN A 110 -0.50 -1.30 -13.80
N THR A 111 -1.43 -0.99 -12.90
CA THR A 111 -1.13 -0.73 -11.49
C THR A 111 -0.49 -1.94 -10.81
N LEU A 112 -1.07 -3.13 -10.98
CA LEU A 112 -0.51 -4.36 -10.42
C LEU A 112 0.91 -4.63 -10.93
N LYS A 113 1.16 -4.47 -12.24
CA LYS A 113 2.48 -4.64 -12.84
C LYS A 113 3.49 -3.64 -12.31
N LEU A 114 3.11 -2.36 -12.22
CA LEU A 114 3.96 -1.29 -11.67
C LEU A 114 4.31 -1.54 -10.20
N LEU A 115 3.33 -1.90 -9.37
CA LEU A 115 3.55 -2.17 -7.94
C LEU A 115 4.40 -3.42 -7.70
N LYS A 116 4.28 -4.45 -8.55
CA LYS A 116 5.19 -5.60 -8.53
C LYS A 116 6.63 -5.18 -8.78
N VAL A 117 6.88 -4.44 -9.87
CA VAL A 117 8.23 -3.95 -10.22
C VAL A 117 8.77 -3.02 -9.13
N ARG A 118 7.95 -2.09 -8.64
CA ARG A 118 8.32 -1.18 -7.54
C ARG A 118 8.69 -1.95 -6.28
N GLY A 119 7.88 -2.92 -5.88
CA GLY A 119 8.14 -3.75 -4.69
C GLY A 119 9.43 -4.54 -4.81
N GLN A 120 9.69 -5.14 -5.99
CA GLN A 120 10.93 -5.85 -6.27
C GLN A 120 12.16 -4.93 -6.25
N ALA A 121 12.07 -3.75 -6.87
CA ALA A 121 13.16 -2.77 -6.86
C ALA A 121 13.50 -2.30 -5.43
N MET A 122 12.48 -2.01 -4.62
CA MET A 122 12.67 -1.62 -3.22
C MET A 122 13.31 -2.76 -2.39
N GLN A 123 12.85 -4.00 -2.59
CA GLN A 123 13.41 -5.16 -1.89
C GLN A 123 14.86 -5.45 -2.31
N SER A 124 15.20 -5.19 -3.58
CA SER A 124 16.56 -5.38 -4.08
C SER A 124 17.51 -4.29 -3.61
N ALA A 125 17.00 -3.06 -3.41
CA ALA A 125 17.81 -1.94 -2.92
C ALA A 125 18.29 -2.15 -1.49
N VAL A 126 17.47 -2.79 -0.64
CA VAL A 126 17.83 -3.16 0.73
C VAL A 126 17.42 -4.62 0.96
N PRO A 127 18.37 -5.57 0.89
CA PRO A 127 18.10 -6.97 1.12
C PRO A 127 17.47 -7.23 2.49
N TRP A 128 16.67 -8.29 2.59
CA TRP A 128 15.99 -8.66 3.82
C TRP A 128 16.98 -8.80 5.00
N GLY A 129 16.66 -8.15 6.11
CA GLY A 129 17.48 -8.17 7.34
C GLY A 129 18.68 -7.22 7.35
N GLN A 130 18.93 -6.48 6.25
CA GLN A 130 20.04 -5.52 6.17
C GLN A 130 19.63 -4.07 6.44
N GLY A 131 18.35 -3.81 6.55
CA GLY A 131 17.82 -2.48 6.87
C GLY A 131 16.40 -2.54 7.38
N GLY A 132 15.86 -1.38 7.77
CA GLY A 132 14.50 -1.25 8.28
C GLY A 132 13.99 0.18 8.21
N MET A 133 12.73 0.34 8.55
CA MET A 133 12.08 1.63 8.71
C MET A 133 11.61 1.78 10.16
N LEU A 134 11.85 2.94 10.73
CA LEU A 134 11.38 3.30 12.06
C LEU A 134 10.45 4.51 11.93
N ALA A 135 9.26 4.43 12.51
CA ALA A 135 8.39 5.58 12.64
C ALA A 135 8.67 6.29 13.98
N VAL A 136 9.07 7.53 13.91
CA VAL A 136 9.23 8.40 15.09
C VAL A 136 7.92 9.16 15.28
N LEU A 137 7.30 8.99 16.46
CA LEU A 137 6.02 9.60 16.79
C LEU A 137 6.20 10.59 17.96
N GLY A 138 5.57 11.76 17.82
CA GLY A 138 5.50 12.76 18.88
C GLY A 138 6.71 13.71 18.92
N GLU A 139 7.71 13.54 18.05
CA GLU A 139 8.90 14.39 18.03
C GLU A 139 8.92 15.35 16.85
N LYS A 140 9.72 16.41 16.99
CA LYS A 140 9.97 17.39 15.94
C LYS A 140 11.11 16.91 15.05
N ILE A 141 11.03 17.28 13.76
CA ILE A 141 12.04 16.92 12.77
C ILE A 141 13.44 17.43 13.12
N GLU A 142 13.54 18.60 13.81
CA GLU A 142 14.80 19.19 14.25
C GLU A 142 15.53 18.24 15.22
N ILE A 143 14.81 17.64 16.19
CA ILE A 143 15.35 16.70 17.16
C ILE A 143 15.86 15.42 16.46
N VAL A 144 15.07 14.91 15.52
CA VAL A 144 15.47 13.74 14.73
C VAL A 144 16.76 14.02 13.93
N ASN A 145 16.85 15.19 13.30
CA ASN A 145 18.05 15.62 12.58
C ASN A 145 19.28 15.75 13.49
N GLU A 146 19.10 16.30 14.70
CA GLU A 146 20.21 16.39 15.69
C GLU A 146 20.72 14.99 16.07
N ILE A 147 19.82 14.04 16.36
CA ILE A 147 20.19 12.66 16.69
C ILE A 147 20.93 11.99 15.54
N LEU A 148 20.45 12.16 14.30
CA LEU A 148 21.10 11.60 13.11
C LEU A 148 22.49 12.19 12.91
N ASN A 149 22.66 13.51 13.05
CA ASN A 149 23.96 14.19 12.91
C ASN A 149 24.97 13.73 13.97
N LEU A 150 24.54 13.54 15.23
CA LEU A 150 25.39 13.06 16.31
C LEU A 150 25.87 11.60 16.11
N ASN A 151 25.20 10.83 15.26
CA ASN A 151 25.48 9.41 15.05
C ASN A 151 25.85 9.07 13.59
N ASN A 152 26.12 10.06 12.75
CA ASN A 152 26.37 9.87 11.33
C ASN A 152 27.55 8.93 11.02
N ASP A 153 28.56 8.90 11.91
CA ASP A 153 29.72 8.00 11.78
C ASP A 153 29.42 6.55 12.20
N LYS A 154 28.29 6.32 12.89
CA LYS A 154 27.96 5.01 13.45
C LYS A 154 26.89 4.25 12.65
N PHE A 155 25.95 4.98 12.03
CA PHE A 155 24.80 4.40 11.37
C PHE A 155 24.50 5.13 10.05
N GLN A 156 24.23 4.36 8.99
CA GLN A 156 23.63 4.90 7.78
C GLN A 156 22.11 5.01 8.00
N CYS A 157 21.64 6.14 8.48
CA CYS A 157 20.25 6.38 8.78
C CYS A 157 19.82 7.74 8.21
N PHE A 158 18.68 7.77 7.54
CA PHE A 158 18.18 8.95 6.82
C PHE A 158 16.69 9.15 7.09
N ILE A 159 16.24 10.40 7.12
CA ILE A 159 14.82 10.71 7.10
C ILE A 159 14.28 10.34 5.72
N ALA A 160 13.37 9.38 5.68
CA ALA A 160 12.71 8.94 4.46
C ALA A 160 11.44 9.74 4.16
N ASN A 161 10.69 10.11 5.21
CA ASN A 161 9.45 10.87 5.10
C ASN A 161 9.33 11.83 6.31
N ASP A 162 8.83 13.02 6.04
CA ASP A 162 8.25 13.94 7.01
C ASP A 162 6.75 14.01 6.71
N ASN A 163 5.97 13.15 7.39
CA ASN A 163 4.57 12.92 7.03
C ASN A 163 3.64 13.99 7.62
N SER A 164 3.93 14.44 8.83
CA SER A 164 3.17 15.47 9.53
C SER A 164 3.92 15.93 10.79
N VAL A 165 3.43 16.98 11.43
CA VAL A 165 3.94 17.40 12.75
C VAL A 165 3.90 16.21 13.71
N GLY A 166 5.08 15.75 14.12
CA GLY A 166 5.23 14.63 15.05
C GLY A 166 5.08 13.22 14.43
N GLN A 167 5.23 13.09 13.11
CA GLN A 167 5.33 11.77 12.44
C GLN A 167 6.39 11.79 11.33
N ILE A 168 7.53 11.23 11.62
CA ILE A 168 8.71 11.19 10.75
C ILE A 168 9.07 9.74 10.46
#